data_d20c05f6ccf0d370601a7a0553f36d50
#
_entry.id   d20c05f6ccf0d370601a7a0553f36d50
#
_cell.length_a   1.000
_cell.length_b   1.000
_cell.length_c   1.000
_cell.angle_alpha   90.00
_cell.angle_beta   90.00
_cell.angle_gamma   90.00
#
_symmetry.space_group_name_H-M   'P 1'
#
loop_
_entity.id
_entity.type
_entity.pdbx_description
1 polymer ?
#
loop_
_entity_poly.entity_id
_entity_poly.type
_entity_poly.pdbx_seq_one_letter_code
_entity_poly.pdbx_strand_id
1 'polypeptide(L)'
;VRDEGDAVIRCTAGINCPAQAIEKLKHFVSRKAFDIEGLGGKQIELFFADGALPIKEPVDIFTLEFRDQNSFTKLKDRHGFGKKSAENLFDAIEKKKTIEFSRFLFSLGIRHVGENVSKLLARHFIKWSKFIPSISLAQNRESQEYFDLVSIDGIGITVVNSLLSAFEIGKERNSIEKLVGHLD
;
A
#
# COMPACT_ATOMS: atom_id res chain seq x y z
N VAL A 1 -15.91 -4.57 16.52
CA VAL A 1 -15.47 -5.30 17.71
C VAL A 1 -14.51 -4.42 18.48
N ARG A 2 -14.53 -4.53 19.79
CA ARG A 2 -13.63 -3.84 20.71
C ARG A 2 -12.77 -4.91 21.36
N ASP A 3 -11.46 -4.85 21.14
CA ASP A 3 -10.53 -5.73 21.86
C ASP A 3 -10.45 -5.31 23.34
N GLU A 4 -10.33 -6.27 24.26
CA GLU A 4 -10.23 -5.98 25.69
C GLU A 4 -9.03 -5.05 25.96
N GLY A 5 -9.30 -3.85 26.48
CA GLY A 5 -8.27 -2.81 26.71
C GLY A 5 -8.13 -1.75 25.62
N ASP A 6 -8.83 -1.84 24.49
CA ASP A 6 -8.78 -0.83 23.42
C ASP A 6 -9.86 0.24 23.65
N ALA A 7 -9.48 1.53 23.58
CA ALA A 7 -10.40 2.64 23.70
C ALA A 7 -11.26 2.87 22.42
N VAL A 8 -10.93 2.21 21.33
CA VAL A 8 -11.52 2.46 20.00
C VAL A 8 -12.24 1.22 19.48
N ILE A 9 -13.49 1.39 19.02
CA ILE A 9 -14.23 0.35 18.30
C ILE A 9 -13.70 0.28 16.87
N ARG A 10 -13.25 -0.90 16.45
CA ARG A 10 -12.73 -1.14 15.10
C ARG A 10 -13.60 -2.09 14.31
N CYS A 11 -13.75 -1.80 13.02
CA CYS A 11 -14.41 -2.70 12.09
C CYS A 11 -13.52 -3.91 11.82
N THR A 12 -14.02 -5.11 12.05
CA THR A 12 -13.29 -6.38 11.82
C THR A 12 -13.47 -6.95 10.41
N ALA A 13 -14.23 -6.27 9.54
CA ALA A 13 -14.45 -6.72 8.16
C ALA A 13 -13.18 -6.65 7.27
N GLY A 14 -12.07 -6.11 7.79
CA GLY A 14 -10.78 -6.06 7.10
C GLY A 14 -10.87 -5.41 5.72
N ILE A 15 -10.20 -5.98 4.74
CA ILE A 15 -10.18 -5.53 3.34
C ILE A 15 -11.54 -5.59 2.64
N ASN A 16 -12.55 -6.24 3.22
CA ASN A 16 -13.91 -6.29 2.66
C ASN A 16 -14.75 -5.06 3.08
N CYS A 17 -14.27 -4.20 3.97
CA CYS A 17 -14.94 -2.96 4.36
C CYS A 17 -14.58 -1.83 3.38
N PRO A 18 -15.54 -1.30 2.59
CA PRO A 18 -15.26 -0.21 1.64
C PRO A 18 -14.64 1.02 2.29
N ALA A 19 -15.07 1.38 3.50
CA ALA A 19 -14.53 2.53 4.23
C ALA A 19 -13.04 2.32 4.58
N GLN A 20 -12.67 1.12 5.04
CA GLN A 20 -11.27 0.80 5.33
C GLN A 20 -10.41 0.75 4.06
N ALA A 21 -10.96 0.22 2.96
CA ALA A 21 -10.26 0.19 1.68
C ALA A 21 -9.98 1.62 1.16
N ILE A 22 -10.96 2.52 1.26
CA ILE A 22 -10.79 3.93 0.91
C ILE A 22 -9.71 4.59 1.77
N GLU A 23 -9.73 4.39 3.08
CA GLU A 23 -8.73 4.99 3.98
C GLU A 23 -7.32 4.41 3.74
N LYS A 24 -7.20 3.11 3.45
CA LYS A 24 -5.92 2.50 3.01
C LYS A 24 -5.41 3.15 1.72
N LEU A 25 -6.26 3.37 0.73
CA LEU A 25 -5.86 4.04 -0.53
C LEU A 25 -5.49 5.51 -0.30
N LYS A 26 -6.22 6.24 0.55
CA LYS A 26 -5.85 7.62 0.93
C LYS A 26 -4.49 7.67 1.63
N HIS A 27 -4.23 6.73 2.53
CA HIS A 27 -2.93 6.59 3.17
C HIS A 27 -1.84 6.32 2.13
N PHE A 28 -2.09 5.38 1.21
CA PHE A 28 -1.16 4.98 0.16
C PHE A 28 -0.72 6.16 -0.72
N VAL A 29 -1.63 7.05 -1.10
CA VAL A 29 -1.33 8.22 -1.95
C VAL A 29 -0.87 9.44 -1.18
N SER A 30 -0.82 9.39 0.15
CA SER A 30 -0.47 10.52 1.01
C SER A 30 0.98 10.99 0.82
N ARG A 31 1.28 12.23 1.27
CA ARG A 31 2.62 12.87 1.13
C ARG A 31 3.77 12.06 1.71
N LYS A 32 3.54 11.32 2.79
CA LYS A 32 4.57 10.49 3.44
C LYS A 32 4.74 9.12 2.78
N ALA A 33 3.78 8.71 1.97
CA ALA A 33 3.77 7.47 1.21
C ALA A 33 4.16 7.72 -0.25
N PHE A 34 3.33 7.35 -1.22
CA PHE A 34 3.65 7.56 -2.65
C PHE A 34 3.61 9.02 -3.10
N ASP A 35 2.82 9.89 -2.45
CA ASP A 35 2.74 11.32 -2.78
C ASP A 35 2.42 11.58 -4.26
N ILE A 36 1.33 10.99 -4.72
CA ILE A 36 0.89 11.09 -6.12
C ILE A 36 0.13 12.40 -6.32
N GLU A 37 0.71 13.33 -7.06
CA GLU A 37 0.08 14.61 -7.37
C GLU A 37 -1.20 14.41 -8.18
N GLY A 38 -2.25 15.16 -7.83
CA GLY A 38 -3.56 15.02 -8.50
C GLY A 38 -4.42 13.86 -8.00
N LEU A 39 -3.90 12.96 -7.15
CA LEU A 39 -4.64 11.83 -6.59
C LEU A 39 -4.82 11.99 -5.08
N GLY A 40 -5.55 13.02 -4.66
CA GLY A 40 -5.88 13.24 -3.25
C GLY A 40 -7.06 12.40 -2.75
N GLY A 41 -7.40 12.55 -1.46
CA GLY A 41 -8.45 11.76 -0.82
C GLY A 41 -9.82 11.84 -1.50
N LYS A 42 -10.20 13.03 -2.02
CA LYS A 42 -11.46 13.19 -2.78
C LYS A 42 -11.44 12.42 -4.11
N GLN A 43 -10.33 12.44 -4.83
CA GLN A 43 -10.17 11.68 -6.07
C GLN A 43 -10.20 10.18 -5.81
N ILE A 44 -9.59 9.71 -4.71
CA ILE A 44 -9.67 8.30 -4.31
C ILE A 44 -11.12 7.88 -4.07
N GLU A 45 -11.93 8.69 -3.38
CA GLU A 45 -13.35 8.40 -3.17
C GLU A 45 -14.12 8.32 -4.49
N LEU A 46 -13.88 9.28 -5.40
CA LEU A 46 -14.50 9.30 -6.73
C LEU A 46 -14.11 8.06 -7.55
N PHE A 47 -12.83 7.74 -7.65
CA PHE A 47 -12.37 6.55 -8.36
C PHE A 47 -12.83 5.26 -7.69
N PHE A 48 -12.91 5.23 -6.35
CA PHE A 48 -13.41 4.05 -5.65
C PHE A 48 -14.87 3.74 -6.00
N ALA A 49 -15.70 4.77 -6.22
CA ALA A 49 -17.10 4.62 -6.61
C ALA A 49 -17.29 4.48 -8.13
N ASP A 50 -16.25 4.73 -8.93
CA ASP A 50 -16.34 4.74 -10.40
C ASP A 50 -16.61 3.34 -10.97
N GLY A 51 -17.53 3.25 -11.93
CA GLY A 51 -17.91 1.97 -12.56
C GLY A 51 -17.03 1.55 -13.73
N ALA A 52 -16.30 2.50 -14.36
CA ALA A 52 -15.53 2.24 -15.57
C ALA A 52 -14.01 2.18 -15.32
N LEU A 53 -13.51 3.04 -14.43
CA LEU A 53 -12.09 3.10 -14.05
C LEU A 53 -11.93 3.02 -12.53
N PRO A 54 -12.44 1.97 -11.87
CA PRO A 54 -12.39 1.90 -10.41
C PRO A 54 -10.95 1.79 -9.92
N ILE A 55 -10.65 2.41 -8.77
CA ILE A 55 -9.45 2.18 -7.98
C ILE A 55 -9.89 1.52 -6.67
N LYS A 56 -9.71 0.22 -6.54
CA LYS A 56 -10.06 -0.58 -5.37
C LYS A 56 -8.83 -1.05 -4.59
N GLU A 57 -7.70 -1.20 -5.29
CA GLU A 57 -6.42 -1.64 -4.76
C GLU A 57 -5.30 -0.72 -5.26
N PRO A 58 -4.15 -0.65 -4.57
CA PRO A 58 -3.01 0.17 -5.01
C PRO A 58 -2.54 -0.10 -6.44
N VAL A 59 -2.58 -1.35 -6.88
CA VAL A 59 -2.18 -1.73 -8.26
C VAL A 59 -3.07 -1.07 -9.32
N ASP A 60 -4.33 -0.77 -8.99
CA ASP A 60 -5.24 -0.10 -9.91
C ASP A 60 -4.80 1.31 -10.28
N ILE A 61 -4.01 1.95 -9.41
CA ILE A 61 -3.43 3.27 -9.66
C ILE A 61 -2.40 3.17 -10.79
N PHE A 62 -1.49 2.21 -10.71
CA PHE A 62 -0.40 2.05 -11.70
C PHE A 62 -0.87 1.45 -13.03
N THR A 63 -2.05 0.88 -13.08
CA THR A 63 -2.69 0.40 -14.32
C THR A 63 -3.71 1.38 -14.89
N LEU A 64 -3.92 2.54 -14.24
CA LEU A 64 -5.01 3.48 -14.58
C LEU A 64 -4.89 3.98 -16.01
N GLU A 65 -3.71 4.41 -16.46
CA GLU A 65 -3.49 4.89 -17.82
C GLU A 65 -3.80 3.81 -18.87
N PHE A 66 -3.27 2.59 -18.67
CA PHE A 66 -3.55 1.46 -19.57
C PHE A 66 -5.06 1.15 -19.64
N ARG A 67 -5.75 1.17 -18.50
CA ARG A 67 -7.20 0.96 -18.45
C ARG A 67 -7.97 2.11 -19.09
N ASP A 68 -7.49 3.35 -18.93
CA ASP A 68 -8.07 4.51 -19.61
C ASP A 68 -7.94 4.39 -21.13
N GLN A 69 -6.76 4.01 -21.65
CA GLN A 69 -6.55 3.81 -23.09
C GLN A 69 -7.50 2.77 -23.69
N ASN A 70 -7.95 1.78 -22.91
CA ASN A 70 -8.87 0.73 -23.33
C ASN A 70 -10.33 0.98 -22.91
N SER A 71 -10.63 2.10 -22.25
CA SER A 71 -11.99 2.47 -21.84
C SER A 71 -12.74 3.18 -22.95
N PHE A 72 -14.07 2.99 -23.03
CA PHE A 72 -14.94 3.77 -23.93
C PHE A 72 -15.03 5.24 -23.50
N THR A 73 -15.06 5.52 -22.19
CA THR A 73 -15.10 6.87 -21.63
C THR A 73 -13.75 7.22 -21.04
N LYS A 74 -13.00 8.08 -21.71
CA LYS A 74 -11.66 8.50 -21.29
C LYS A 74 -11.74 9.40 -20.06
N LEU A 75 -10.71 9.38 -19.23
CA LEU A 75 -10.61 10.23 -18.04
C LEU A 75 -10.72 11.72 -18.38
N LYS A 76 -10.08 12.15 -19.49
CA LYS A 76 -10.11 13.54 -19.98
C LYS A 76 -11.51 14.08 -20.31
N ASP A 77 -12.47 13.18 -20.60
CA ASP A 77 -13.83 13.52 -21.01
C ASP A 77 -14.82 13.47 -19.82
N ARG A 78 -14.32 13.19 -18.60
CA ARG A 78 -15.13 13.09 -17.39
C ARG A 78 -15.23 14.43 -16.67
N HIS A 79 -16.34 14.59 -15.96
CA HIS A 79 -16.56 15.77 -15.12
C HIS A 79 -15.43 15.92 -14.08
N GLY A 80 -14.85 17.11 -14.01
CA GLY A 80 -13.73 17.41 -13.11
C GLY A 80 -12.34 17.06 -13.64
N PHE A 81 -12.26 16.45 -14.84
CA PHE A 81 -11.02 16.21 -15.56
C PHE A 81 -11.06 16.92 -16.93
N GLY A 82 -9.90 17.32 -17.40
CA GLY A 82 -9.67 17.75 -18.78
C GLY A 82 -8.42 17.06 -19.29
N LYS A 83 -8.09 17.25 -20.56
CA LYS A 83 -6.92 16.61 -21.19
C LYS A 83 -5.65 16.81 -20.38
N LYS A 84 -5.33 18.06 -20.01
CA LYS A 84 -4.11 18.38 -19.25
C LYS A 84 -4.09 17.77 -17.84
N SER A 85 -5.23 17.72 -17.14
CA SER A 85 -5.28 17.15 -15.79
C SER A 85 -5.17 15.62 -15.81
N ALA A 86 -5.70 14.95 -16.83
CA ALA A 86 -5.52 13.52 -17.02
C ALA A 86 -4.06 13.18 -17.35
N GLU A 87 -3.44 13.90 -18.29
CA GLU A 87 -2.01 13.73 -18.62
C GLU A 87 -1.12 13.96 -17.41
N ASN A 88 -1.32 15.05 -16.66
CA ASN A 88 -0.56 15.33 -15.44
C ASN A 88 -0.70 14.22 -14.38
N LEU A 89 -1.90 13.64 -14.23
CA LEU A 89 -2.11 12.53 -13.31
C LEU A 89 -1.34 11.28 -13.72
N PHE A 90 -1.38 10.92 -15.02
CA PHE A 90 -0.63 9.76 -15.53
C PHE A 90 0.88 9.96 -15.38
N ASP A 91 1.38 11.16 -15.71
CA ASP A 91 2.79 11.51 -15.48
C ASP A 91 3.19 11.44 -14.01
N ALA A 92 2.32 11.88 -13.11
CA ALA A 92 2.56 11.80 -11.67
C ALA A 92 2.61 10.36 -11.17
N ILE A 93 1.73 9.49 -11.68
CA ILE A 93 1.73 8.05 -11.37
C ILE A 93 3.02 7.40 -11.89
N GLU A 94 3.39 7.66 -13.15
CA GLU A 94 4.58 7.10 -13.78
C GLU A 94 5.86 7.43 -13.00
N LYS A 95 6.03 8.70 -12.61
CA LYS A 95 7.16 9.16 -11.78
C LYS A 95 7.25 8.45 -10.43
N LYS A 96 6.17 7.89 -9.93
CA LYS A 96 6.13 7.22 -8.62
C LYS A 96 6.31 5.71 -8.71
N LYS A 97 6.54 5.14 -9.88
CA LYS A 97 6.97 3.74 -10.02
C LYS A 97 8.32 3.51 -9.35
N THR A 98 9.20 4.50 -9.36
CA THR A 98 10.42 4.50 -8.54
C THR A 98 10.14 5.16 -7.20
N ILE A 99 10.27 4.41 -6.10
CA ILE A 99 10.02 4.88 -4.74
C ILE A 99 11.09 4.37 -3.78
N GLU A 100 11.44 5.20 -2.79
CA GLU A 100 12.32 4.79 -1.69
C GLU A 100 11.68 3.64 -0.89
N PHE A 101 12.45 2.60 -0.58
CA PHE A 101 11.96 1.39 0.08
C PHE A 101 11.28 1.66 1.43
N SER A 102 11.77 2.62 2.21
CA SER A 102 11.14 3.03 3.47
C SER A 102 9.75 3.61 3.26
N ARG A 103 9.56 4.43 2.23
CA ARG A 103 8.27 5.02 1.87
C ARG A 103 7.31 3.97 1.33
N PHE A 104 7.82 3.03 0.54
CA PHE A 104 7.05 1.89 0.06
C PHE A 104 6.50 1.07 1.24
N LEU A 105 7.35 0.66 2.19
CA LEU A 105 6.91 -0.08 3.38
C LEU A 105 5.86 0.69 4.19
N PHE A 106 6.07 1.99 4.38
CA PHE A 106 5.10 2.84 5.08
C PHE A 106 3.75 2.90 4.34
N SER A 107 3.78 2.97 3.00
CA SER A 107 2.58 3.08 2.17
C SER A 107 1.65 1.87 2.25
N LEU A 108 2.18 0.70 2.60
CA LEU A 108 1.38 -0.53 2.76
C LEU A 108 0.36 -0.43 3.92
N GLY A 109 0.54 0.53 4.84
CA GLY A 109 -0.40 0.76 5.94
C GLY A 109 -0.50 -0.41 6.91
N ILE A 110 0.57 -1.18 7.06
CA ILE A 110 0.64 -2.32 7.99
C ILE A 110 0.55 -1.80 9.42
N ARG A 111 -0.32 -2.41 10.22
CA ARG A 111 -0.50 -2.01 11.62
C ARG A 111 0.84 -2.04 12.37
N HIS A 112 1.09 -1.04 13.21
CA HIS A 112 2.34 -0.84 13.96
C HIS A 112 3.59 -0.56 13.10
N VAL A 113 3.49 -0.56 11.77
CA VAL A 113 4.58 -0.21 10.86
C VAL A 113 4.43 1.26 10.43
N GLY A 114 4.81 2.16 11.32
CA GLY A 114 4.84 3.61 11.05
C GLY A 114 6.11 4.03 10.31
N GLU A 115 6.25 5.34 10.08
CA GLU A 115 7.39 5.93 9.35
C GLU A 115 8.75 5.52 9.92
N ASN A 116 8.92 5.55 11.26
CA ASN A 116 10.20 5.17 11.89
C ASN A 116 10.52 3.69 11.72
N VAL A 117 9.56 2.81 11.93
CA VAL A 117 9.73 1.36 11.74
C VAL A 117 10.05 1.04 10.29
N SER A 118 9.38 1.69 9.33
CA SER A 118 9.67 1.54 7.90
C SER A 118 11.10 1.93 7.54
N LYS A 119 11.63 3.00 8.16
CA LYS A 119 13.04 3.41 7.99
C LYS A 119 14.01 2.40 8.60
N LEU A 120 13.69 1.84 9.78
CA LEU A 120 14.53 0.79 10.41
C LEU A 120 14.58 -0.46 9.54
N LEU A 121 13.43 -0.94 9.07
CA LEU A 121 13.34 -2.08 8.15
C LEU A 121 14.09 -1.83 6.85
N ALA A 122 13.93 -0.63 6.25
CA ALA A 122 14.61 -0.29 5.02
C ALA A 122 16.14 -0.21 5.18
N ARG A 123 16.64 0.24 6.33
CA ARG A 123 18.08 0.22 6.64
C ARG A 123 18.60 -1.20 6.81
N HIS A 124 17.84 -2.08 7.43
CA HIS A 124 18.25 -3.46 7.67
C HIS A 124 18.25 -4.28 6.37
N PHE A 125 17.17 -4.22 5.60
CA PHE A 125 17.00 -5.05 4.40
C PHE A 125 17.51 -4.42 3.12
N ILE A 126 17.61 -3.09 3.07
CA ILE A 126 18.08 -2.28 1.93
C ILE A 126 17.11 -2.32 0.74
N LYS A 127 16.60 -3.50 0.37
CA LYS A 127 15.75 -3.68 -0.82
C LYS A 127 14.73 -4.81 -0.66
N TRP A 128 13.67 -4.73 -1.45
CA TRP A 128 12.58 -5.68 -1.49
C TRP A 128 13.04 -7.12 -1.68
N SER A 129 13.97 -7.37 -2.59
CA SER A 129 14.47 -8.70 -2.90
C SER A 129 15.20 -9.41 -1.75
N LYS A 130 15.63 -8.67 -0.72
CA LYS A 130 16.14 -9.24 0.54
C LYS A 130 15.04 -9.34 1.60
N PHE A 131 14.13 -8.39 1.63
CA PHE A 131 13.05 -8.31 2.61
C PHE A 131 12.09 -9.49 2.49
N ILE A 132 11.53 -9.77 1.31
CA ILE A 132 10.50 -10.80 1.12
C ILE A 132 10.95 -12.21 1.48
N PRO A 133 12.13 -12.71 1.04
CA PRO A 133 12.60 -14.03 1.47
C PRO A 133 12.73 -14.14 2.99
N SER A 134 13.30 -13.13 3.65
CA SER A 134 13.44 -13.12 5.11
C SER A 134 12.10 -13.15 5.83
N ILE A 135 11.12 -12.34 5.38
CA ILE A 135 9.76 -12.37 5.95
C ILE A 135 9.08 -13.72 5.72
N SER A 136 9.30 -14.35 4.56
CA SER A 136 8.73 -15.67 4.26
C SER A 136 9.32 -16.76 5.16
N LEU A 137 10.62 -16.75 5.42
CA LEU A 137 11.29 -17.69 6.33
C LEU A 137 10.89 -17.43 7.79
N ALA A 138 10.75 -16.16 8.18
CA ALA A 138 10.34 -15.75 9.52
C ALA A 138 8.89 -16.11 9.87
N GLN A 139 8.08 -16.59 8.93
CA GLN A 139 6.78 -17.22 9.25
C GLN A 139 6.95 -18.44 10.17
N ASN A 140 8.07 -19.16 10.04
CA ASN A 140 8.49 -20.10 11.06
C ASN A 140 9.16 -19.33 12.21
N ARG A 141 8.49 -19.28 13.37
CA ARG A 141 8.95 -18.54 14.56
C ARG A 141 10.18 -19.14 15.24
N GLU A 142 10.62 -20.32 14.81
CA GLU A 142 11.86 -20.98 15.25
C GLU A 142 13.03 -20.71 14.28
N SER A 143 12.80 -19.97 13.20
CA SER A 143 13.83 -19.63 12.21
C SER A 143 14.79 -18.55 12.70
N GLN A 144 16.00 -18.55 12.16
CA GLN A 144 16.98 -17.50 12.43
C GLN A 144 16.44 -16.13 12.00
N GLU A 145 15.74 -16.08 10.87
CA GLU A 145 15.15 -14.85 10.31
C GLU A 145 14.10 -14.24 11.25
N TYR A 146 13.34 -15.06 11.97
CA TYR A 146 12.42 -14.56 12.99
C TYR A 146 13.17 -13.91 14.16
N PHE A 147 14.22 -14.58 14.66
CA PHE A 147 15.03 -14.03 15.74
C PHE A 147 15.79 -12.77 15.28
N ASP A 148 16.28 -12.73 14.06
CA ASP A 148 16.94 -11.56 13.48
C ASP A 148 15.97 -10.36 13.42
N LEU A 149 14.73 -10.57 12.98
CA LEU A 149 13.69 -9.53 12.96
C LEU A 149 13.38 -8.97 14.34
N VAL A 150 13.21 -9.84 15.33
CA VAL A 150 12.90 -9.42 16.71
C VAL A 150 14.11 -8.70 17.35
N SER A 151 15.32 -9.01 16.91
CA SER A 151 16.57 -8.42 17.42
C SER A 151 16.87 -7.04 16.83
N ILE A 152 16.13 -6.57 15.82
CA ILE A 152 16.32 -5.23 15.27
C ILE A 152 15.94 -4.20 16.33
N ASP A 153 16.89 -3.35 16.72
CA ASP A 153 16.63 -2.29 17.71
C ASP A 153 15.51 -1.37 17.26
N GLY A 154 14.53 -1.13 18.16
CA GLY A 154 13.32 -0.37 17.89
C GLY A 154 12.20 -1.14 17.17
N ILE A 155 12.36 -2.46 16.92
CA ILE A 155 11.33 -3.34 16.35
C ILE A 155 10.94 -4.39 17.38
N GLY A 156 9.79 -4.18 18.04
CA GLY A 156 9.25 -5.12 19.02
C GLY A 156 8.45 -6.26 18.38
N ILE A 157 8.19 -7.30 19.18
CA ILE A 157 7.43 -8.50 18.77
C ILE A 157 6.05 -8.18 18.16
N THR A 158 5.39 -7.12 18.63
CA THR A 158 4.10 -6.66 18.10
C THR A 158 4.22 -6.20 16.65
N VAL A 159 5.30 -5.51 16.30
CA VAL A 159 5.59 -5.08 14.91
C VAL A 159 5.88 -6.28 14.04
N VAL A 160 6.73 -7.19 14.52
CA VAL A 160 7.07 -8.43 13.80
C VAL A 160 5.81 -9.25 13.53
N ASN A 161 4.94 -9.46 14.51
CA ASN A 161 3.67 -10.17 14.31
C ASN A 161 2.77 -9.49 13.27
N SER A 162 2.72 -8.14 13.25
CA SER A 162 1.93 -7.39 12.27
C SER A 162 2.50 -7.51 10.86
N LEU A 163 3.84 -7.51 10.72
CA LEU A 163 4.51 -7.78 9.45
C LEU A 163 4.22 -9.20 8.96
N LEU A 164 4.43 -10.20 9.79
CA LEU A 164 4.20 -11.60 9.41
C LEU A 164 2.74 -11.83 8.98
N SER A 165 1.77 -11.24 9.70
CA SER A 165 0.35 -11.32 9.32
C SER A 165 0.06 -10.68 7.97
N ALA A 166 0.65 -9.51 7.66
CA ALA A 166 0.43 -8.83 6.38
C ALA A 166 1.05 -9.59 5.19
N PHE A 167 2.11 -10.35 5.42
CA PHE A 167 2.81 -11.15 4.42
C PHE A 167 2.51 -12.66 4.49
N GLU A 168 1.56 -13.07 5.30
CA GLU A 168 1.02 -14.42 5.27
C GLU A 168 0.39 -14.71 3.89
N ILE A 169 0.48 -15.97 3.46
CA ILE A 169 -0.09 -16.38 2.16
C ILE A 169 -1.59 -16.06 2.14
N GLY A 170 -1.99 -15.19 1.23
CA GLY A 170 -3.37 -14.76 1.12
C GLY A 170 -3.57 -13.53 0.24
N LYS A 171 -4.75 -12.94 0.33
CA LYS A 171 -5.17 -11.83 -0.55
C LYS A 171 -4.28 -10.57 -0.39
N GLU A 172 -3.89 -10.24 0.83
CA GLU A 172 -3.09 -9.04 1.10
C GLU A 172 -1.68 -9.17 0.50
N ARG A 173 -1.00 -10.30 0.72
CA ARG A 173 0.29 -10.60 0.10
C ARG A 173 0.21 -10.57 -1.43
N ASN A 174 -0.79 -11.22 -2.02
CA ASN A 174 -0.97 -11.24 -3.47
C ASN A 174 -1.18 -9.83 -4.05
N SER A 175 -1.90 -8.95 -3.34
CA SER A 175 -2.07 -7.54 -3.74
C SER A 175 -0.74 -6.78 -3.71
N ILE A 176 0.07 -6.99 -2.68
CA ILE A 176 1.41 -6.37 -2.56
C ILE A 176 2.34 -6.88 -3.67
N GLU A 177 2.37 -8.18 -3.95
CA GLU A 177 3.22 -8.78 -5.00
C GLU A 177 2.83 -8.25 -6.40
N LYS A 178 1.54 -8.13 -6.68
CA LYS A 178 1.05 -7.49 -7.92
C LYS A 178 1.53 -6.04 -8.02
N LEU A 179 1.41 -5.27 -6.93
CA LEU A 179 1.86 -3.88 -6.88
C LEU A 179 3.36 -3.77 -7.18
N VAL A 180 4.19 -4.61 -6.54
CA VAL A 180 5.64 -4.62 -6.76
C VAL A 180 6.00 -4.91 -8.21
N GLY A 181 5.24 -5.75 -8.90
CA GLY A 181 5.43 -6.03 -10.32
C GLY A 181 5.22 -4.83 -11.26
N HIS A 182 4.68 -3.72 -10.76
CA HIS A 182 4.50 -2.45 -11.49
C HIS A 182 5.46 -1.34 -11.06
N LEU A 183 6.35 -1.62 -10.09
CA LEU A 183 7.36 -0.69 -9.59
C LEU A 183 8.75 -1.05 -10.12
N ASP A 184 9.63 -0.02 -10.22
CA ASP A 184 11.03 -0.15 -10.68
C ASP A 184 11.99 -0.48 -9.51
#